data_61832ef07986d7e53535452948056e6a
#
_entry.id   61832ef07986d7e53535452948056e6a
#
_cell.length_a   1.000
_cell.length_b   1.000
_cell.length_c   1.000
_cell.angle_alpha   90.00
_cell.angle_beta   90.00
_cell.angle_gamma   90.00
#
_symmetry.space_group_name_H-M   'P 1'
#
loop_
_entity.id
_entity.type
_entity.pdbx_description
1 polymer ?
#
loop_
_entity_poly.entity_id
_entity_poly.type
_entity_poly.pdbx_seq_one_letter_code
_entity_poly.pdbx_strand_id
1 'polypeptide(L)'
;MMKILNEKSLNKSRDEITSKSYDVCKKANFPVDIDDVYNHLFGNSNSTTRFLVNDNNEIVGFGVAEEYNLKVNDIDATLSYLQGMVIESTYQGKGYSTELLKNIYKHYNSDLFSLRTQNIKMALSMLNLFKDTLLKMPSKKISRVSLNKLIESLRVIEPFYDIDEKGIIKNCYQNQLYPNLNDLKQIDSSINLEPNDSLAVIVQPKTSKSKILLPYKQKNNQETEGKTK
;
A
#
# COMPACT_ATOMS: atom_id res chain seq x y z
N MET A 1 -6.35 18.63 18.58
CA MET A 1 -6.02 17.16 18.46
C MET A 1 -6.49 16.67 17.11
N MET A 2 -5.67 15.91 16.37
CA MET A 2 -6.07 15.40 15.05
C MET A 2 -7.07 14.26 15.18
N LYS A 3 -8.03 14.20 14.25
CA LYS A 3 -9.04 13.14 14.18
C LYS A 3 -9.00 12.47 12.82
N ILE A 4 -9.36 11.18 12.76
CA ILE A 4 -9.56 10.46 11.52
C ILE A 4 -11.04 10.14 11.38
N LEU A 5 -11.66 10.65 10.33
CA LEU A 5 -13.11 10.57 10.08
C LEU A 5 -13.38 9.87 8.75
N ASN A 6 -14.56 9.27 8.61
CA ASN A 6 -15.11 8.85 7.32
C ASN A 6 -15.97 9.97 6.71
N GLU A 7 -16.41 9.78 5.45
CA GLU A 7 -17.26 10.73 4.72
C GLU A 7 -18.50 11.17 5.56
N LYS A 8 -19.23 10.19 6.08
CA LYS A 8 -20.47 10.45 6.83
C LYS A 8 -20.25 11.30 8.10
N SER A 9 -19.09 11.15 8.72
CA SER A 9 -18.75 11.85 9.96
C SER A 9 -18.27 13.28 9.74
N LEU A 10 -17.99 13.68 8.49
CA LEU A 10 -17.58 15.05 8.14
C LEU A 10 -18.76 16.04 8.16
N ASN A 11 -19.99 15.56 7.97
CA ASN A 11 -21.19 16.38 7.82
C ASN A 11 -21.03 17.50 6.77
N LYS A 12 -20.50 17.16 5.60
CA LYS A 12 -20.19 18.01 4.45
C LYS A 12 -20.69 17.37 3.17
N SER A 13 -21.02 18.18 2.16
CA SER A 13 -21.32 17.66 0.82
C SER A 13 -20.10 17.07 0.15
N ARG A 14 -20.29 16.19 -0.83
CA ARG A 14 -19.18 15.62 -1.62
C ARG A 14 -18.38 16.69 -2.35
N ASP A 15 -19.05 17.71 -2.88
CA ASP A 15 -18.40 18.83 -3.57
C ASP A 15 -17.50 19.63 -2.61
N GLU A 16 -17.98 19.88 -1.37
CA GLU A 16 -17.17 20.54 -0.34
C GLU A 16 -15.96 19.68 0.05
N ILE A 17 -16.17 18.38 0.26
CA ILE A 17 -15.09 17.44 0.58
C ILE A 17 -14.06 17.41 -0.56
N THR A 18 -14.52 17.34 -1.82
CA THR A 18 -13.63 17.33 -3.01
C THR A 18 -12.82 18.60 -3.09
N SER A 19 -13.46 19.77 -2.97
CA SER A 19 -12.79 21.06 -2.98
C SER A 19 -11.70 21.17 -1.91
N LYS A 20 -12.01 20.76 -0.68
CA LYS A 20 -11.05 20.77 0.43
C LYS A 20 -9.92 19.77 0.23
N SER A 21 -10.21 18.57 -0.29
CA SER A 21 -9.19 17.56 -0.59
C SER A 21 -8.29 18.00 -1.75
N TYR A 22 -8.83 18.69 -2.74
CA TYR A 22 -8.04 19.32 -3.80
C TYR A 22 -7.09 20.40 -3.26
N ASP A 23 -7.54 21.23 -2.31
CA ASP A 23 -6.67 22.18 -1.62
C ASP A 23 -5.52 21.50 -0.86
N VAL A 24 -5.80 20.35 -0.23
CA VAL A 24 -4.75 19.51 0.40
C VAL A 24 -3.73 19.02 -0.64
N CYS A 25 -4.18 18.56 -1.81
CA CYS A 25 -3.28 18.14 -2.89
C CYS A 25 -2.38 19.30 -3.35
N LYS A 26 -2.94 20.50 -3.58
CA LYS A 26 -2.17 21.69 -3.93
C LYS A 26 -1.11 22.05 -2.87
N LYS A 27 -1.49 22.05 -1.60
CA LYS A 27 -0.58 22.35 -0.48
C LYS A 27 0.47 21.26 -0.26
N ALA A 28 0.22 20.04 -0.73
CA ALA A 28 1.18 18.94 -0.74
C ALA A 28 2.07 18.93 -2.01
N ASN A 29 1.88 19.87 -2.93
CA ASN A 29 2.49 19.91 -4.26
C ASN A 29 2.23 18.62 -5.06
N PHE A 30 1.04 18.04 -4.92
CA PHE A 30 0.64 16.84 -5.63
C PHE A 30 -0.13 17.23 -6.90
N PRO A 31 0.38 16.92 -8.11
CA PRO A 31 -0.20 17.37 -9.38
C PRO A 31 -1.42 16.51 -9.73
N VAL A 32 -2.61 17.04 -9.47
CA VAL A 32 -3.90 16.43 -9.85
C VAL A 32 -4.87 17.55 -10.22
N ASP A 33 -5.92 17.24 -10.96
CA ASP A 33 -7.07 18.12 -11.13
C ASP A 33 -8.20 17.78 -10.13
N ILE A 34 -9.25 18.60 -10.12
CA ILE A 34 -10.34 18.45 -9.16
C ILE A 34 -11.23 17.25 -9.49
N ASP A 35 -11.37 16.92 -10.77
CA ASP A 35 -12.18 15.78 -11.24
C ASP A 35 -11.48 14.46 -10.88
N ASP A 36 -10.16 14.42 -11.01
CA ASP A 36 -9.34 13.29 -10.54
C ASP A 36 -9.53 13.08 -9.03
N VAL A 37 -9.54 14.17 -8.24
CA VAL A 37 -9.77 14.07 -6.79
C VAL A 37 -11.17 13.53 -6.52
N TYR A 38 -12.20 14.04 -7.19
CA TYR A 38 -13.57 13.54 -7.02
C TYR A 38 -13.69 12.05 -7.35
N ASN A 39 -13.17 11.65 -8.51
CA ASN A 39 -13.20 10.27 -8.96
C ASN A 39 -12.43 9.35 -8.01
N HIS A 40 -11.30 9.80 -7.48
CA HIS A 40 -10.51 9.04 -6.53
C HIS A 40 -11.23 8.84 -5.20
N LEU A 41 -11.92 9.88 -4.70
CA LEU A 41 -12.63 9.83 -3.43
C LEU A 41 -13.95 9.04 -3.51
N PHE A 42 -14.68 9.14 -4.63
CA PHE A 42 -16.08 8.73 -4.72
C PHE A 42 -16.45 7.93 -5.98
N GLY A 43 -15.54 7.79 -6.93
CA GLY A 43 -15.81 7.12 -8.22
C GLY A 43 -16.04 5.62 -8.11
N ASN A 44 -15.52 4.97 -7.06
CA ASN A 44 -15.71 3.55 -6.83
C ASN A 44 -16.49 3.31 -5.53
N SER A 45 -17.62 2.60 -5.63
CA SER A 45 -18.47 2.26 -4.48
C SER A 45 -17.79 1.31 -3.48
N ASN A 46 -16.76 0.58 -3.90
CA ASN A 46 -16.00 -0.35 -3.05
C ASN A 46 -14.83 0.32 -2.33
N SER A 47 -14.60 1.60 -2.60
CA SER A 47 -13.53 2.33 -1.91
C SER A 47 -13.99 2.89 -0.57
N THR A 48 -13.03 2.97 0.33
CA THR A 48 -13.18 3.60 1.64
C THR A 48 -12.19 4.74 1.75
N THR A 49 -12.71 5.94 1.99
CA THR A 49 -11.91 7.12 2.27
C THR A 49 -11.85 7.39 3.76
N ARG A 50 -10.66 7.76 4.25
CA ARG A 50 -10.43 8.29 5.59
C ARG A 50 -9.81 9.67 5.48
N PHE A 51 -10.34 10.60 6.24
CA PHE A 51 -9.92 12.01 6.26
C PHE A 51 -9.22 12.33 7.57
N LEU A 52 -8.07 12.94 7.48
CA LEU A 52 -7.36 13.54 8.60
C LEU A 52 -7.88 14.97 8.78
N VAL A 53 -8.40 15.26 9.97
CA VAL A 53 -9.09 16.53 10.27
C VAL A 53 -8.42 17.19 11.48
N ASN A 54 -8.12 18.48 11.37
CA ASN A 54 -7.56 19.28 12.47
C ASN A 54 -8.61 19.76 13.48
N ASP A 55 -8.19 20.48 14.50
CA ASP A 55 -9.08 20.99 15.55
C ASP A 55 -10.14 21.98 15.05
N ASN A 56 -9.88 22.63 13.91
CA ASN A 56 -10.83 23.55 13.26
C ASN A 56 -11.81 22.83 12.33
N ASN A 57 -11.87 21.49 12.36
CA ASN A 57 -12.66 20.65 11.43
C ASN A 57 -12.27 20.84 9.94
N GLU A 58 -11.02 21.19 9.67
CA GLU A 58 -10.50 21.29 8.32
C GLU A 58 -9.86 19.98 7.90
N ILE A 59 -10.11 19.54 6.67
CA ILE A 59 -9.43 18.38 6.06
C ILE A 59 -8.00 18.82 5.76
N VAL A 60 -7.02 18.09 6.32
CA VAL A 60 -5.57 18.32 6.15
C VAL A 60 -4.85 17.11 5.57
N GLY A 61 -5.58 16.05 5.30
CA GLY A 61 -5.10 14.84 4.63
C GLY A 61 -6.21 13.85 4.38
N PHE A 62 -5.96 12.90 3.50
CA PHE A 62 -6.88 11.79 3.25
C PHE A 62 -6.12 10.58 2.73
N GLY A 63 -6.75 9.41 2.86
CA GLY A 63 -6.29 8.16 2.26
C GLY A 63 -7.47 7.37 1.73
N VAL A 64 -7.32 6.79 0.55
CA VAL A 64 -8.32 6.00 -0.16
C VAL A 64 -7.82 4.59 -0.36
N ALA A 65 -8.63 3.60 -0.02
CA ALA A 65 -8.32 2.21 -0.24
C ALA A 65 -9.52 1.43 -0.76
N GLU A 66 -9.24 0.36 -1.47
CA GLU A 66 -10.21 -0.58 -1.99
C GLU A 66 -9.92 -2.00 -1.49
N GLU A 67 -10.96 -2.82 -1.44
CA GLU A 67 -10.82 -4.24 -1.14
C GLU A 67 -11.11 -5.08 -2.36
N TYR A 68 -10.25 -6.06 -2.59
CA TYR A 68 -10.35 -7.03 -3.68
C TYR A 68 -10.38 -8.45 -3.13
N ASN A 69 -11.18 -9.30 -3.76
CA ASN A 69 -11.15 -10.74 -3.54
C ASN A 69 -10.14 -11.39 -4.48
N LEU A 70 -9.27 -12.20 -3.94
CA LEU A 70 -8.21 -12.91 -4.64
C LEU A 70 -8.34 -14.40 -4.45
N LYS A 71 -7.79 -15.15 -5.39
CA LYS A 71 -7.55 -16.60 -5.23
C LYS A 71 -6.06 -16.87 -5.38
N VAL A 72 -5.39 -17.15 -4.28
CA VAL A 72 -3.95 -17.43 -4.24
C VAL A 72 -3.71 -18.88 -3.81
N ASN A 73 -3.12 -19.72 -4.66
CA ASN A 73 -2.96 -21.16 -4.38
C ASN A 73 -4.28 -21.87 -4.02
N ASP A 74 -5.37 -21.56 -4.72
CA ASP A 74 -6.73 -22.07 -4.44
C ASP A 74 -7.30 -21.67 -3.08
N ILE A 75 -6.66 -20.73 -2.38
CA ILE A 75 -7.13 -20.15 -1.13
C ILE A 75 -7.77 -18.80 -1.45
N ASP A 76 -9.03 -18.64 -1.03
CA ASP A 76 -9.70 -17.34 -1.10
C ASP A 76 -9.08 -16.39 -0.08
N ALA A 77 -8.79 -15.18 -0.52
CA ALA A 77 -8.14 -14.15 0.27
C ALA A 77 -8.67 -12.77 -0.06
N THR A 78 -8.53 -11.85 0.86
CA THR A 78 -8.84 -10.44 0.65
C THR A 78 -7.57 -9.61 0.61
N LEU A 79 -7.54 -8.62 -0.29
CA LEU A 79 -6.47 -7.64 -0.43
C LEU A 79 -7.04 -6.24 -0.24
N SER A 80 -6.58 -5.51 0.77
CA SER A 80 -6.80 -4.06 0.82
C SER A 80 -5.67 -3.35 0.08
N TYR A 81 -6.03 -2.60 -0.94
CA TYR A 81 -5.10 -1.81 -1.73
C TYR A 81 -5.27 -0.32 -1.44
N LEU A 82 -4.22 0.33 -0.96
CA LEU A 82 -4.19 1.78 -0.79
C LEU A 82 -3.98 2.43 -2.17
N GLN A 83 -5.02 3.04 -2.72
CA GLN A 83 -4.98 3.75 -4.00
C GLN A 83 -4.19 5.04 -3.93
N GLY A 84 -4.32 5.78 -2.82
CA GLY A 84 -3.61 7.02 -2.62
C GLY A 84 -3.70 7.53 -1.19
N MET A 85 -2.72 8.36 -0.83
CA MET A 85 -2.71 9.09 0.43
C MET A 85 -1.99 10.41 0.24
N VAL A 86 -2.65 11.48 0.65
CA VAL A 86 -2.11 12.83 0.60
C VAL A 86 -2.26 13.48 1.97
N ILE A 87 -1.21 14.17 2.43
CA ILE A 87 -1.21 14.96 3.66
C ILE A 87 -0.57 16.31 3.33
N GLU A 88 -1.23 17.39 3.72
CA GLU A 88 -0.73 18.76 3.57
C GLU A 88 0.69 18.88 4.15
N SER A 89 1.58 19.62 3.47
CA SER A 89 3.02 19.69 3.78
C SER A 89 3.31 20.05 5.24
N THR A 90 2.53 20.96 5.82
CA THR A 90 2.68 21.42 7.22
C THR A 90 2.37 20.33 8.27
N TYR A 91 1.69 19.26 7.86
CA TYR A 91 1.33 18.12 8.71
C TYR A 91 2.16 16.87 8.41
N GLN A 92 3.03 16.90 7.41
CA GLN A 92 3.92 15.77 7.10
C GLN A 92 5.01 15.59 8.18
N GLY A 93 5.60 14.38 8.23
CA GLY A 93 6.66 14.05 9.18
C GLY A 93 6.21 13.87 10.64
N LYS A 94 4.92 13.99 10.94
CA LYS A 94 4.35 13.90 12.31
C LYS A 94 3.68 12.55 12.61
N GLY A 95 3.87 11.55 11.76
CA GLY A 95 3.32 10.19 11.96
C GLY A 95 1.88 9.99 11.48
N TYR A 96 1.20 11.02 10.97
CA TYR A 96 -0.21 10.95 10.57
C TYR A 96 -0.48 9.99 9.41
N SER A 97 0.47 9.79 8.49
CA SER A 97 0.36 8.77 7.46
C SER A 97 0.26 7.35 8.05
N THR A 98 1.04 7.07 9.07
CA THR A 98 0.98 5.79 9.79
C THR A 98 -0.35 5.60 10.50
N GLU A 99 -0.90 6.65 11.10
CA GLU A 99 -2.21 6.59 11.75
C GLU A 99 -3.37 6.40 10.74
N LEU A 100 -3.31 7.07 9.58
CA LEU A 100 -4.26 6.83 8.49
C LEU A 100 -4.19 5.39 7.97
N LEU A 101 -2.99 4.86 7.71
CA LEU A 101 -2.77 3.46 7.31
C LEU A 101 -3.36 2.48 8.33
N LYS A 102 -3.09 2.69 9.63
CA LYS A 102 -3.67 1.87 10.70
C LYS A 102 -5.19 1.88 10.70
N ASN A 103 -5.79 3.05 10.49
CA ASN A 103 -7.24 3.21 10.49
C ASN A 103 -7.88 2.50 9.30
N ILE A 104 -7.31 2.66 8.10
CA ILE A 104 -7.76 2.00 6.88
C ILE A 104 -7.65 0.48 7.04
N TYR A 105 -6.49 -0.02 7.47
CA TYR A 105 -6.27 -1.45 7.68
C TYR A 105 -7.25 -2.07 8.69
N LYS A 106 -7.48 -1.39 9.82
CA LYS A 106 -8.45 -1.85 10.82
C LYS A 106 -9.88 -1.94 10.28
N HIS A 107 -10.22 -1.09 9.32
CA HIS A 107 -11.54 -1.10 8.71
C HIS A 107 -11.78 -2.34 7.86
N TYR A 108 -10.83 -2.70 6.99
CA TYR A 108 -10.96 -3.85 6.10
C TYR A 108 -10.61 -5.17 6.78
N ASN A 109 -9.57 -5.17 7.63
CA ASN A 109 -9.03 -6.38 8.28
C ASN A 109 -8.71 -7.50 7.27
N SER A 110 -8.18 -7.12 6.12
CA SER A 110 -7.91 -8.03 4.99
C SER A 110 -6.73 -8.96 5.27
N ASP A 111 -6.65 -10.05 4.50
CA ASP A 111 -5.57 -11.02 4.56
C ASP A 111 -4.24 -10.46 4.06
N LEU A 112 -4.32 -9.59 3.05
CA LEU A 112 -3.20 -8.87 2.48
C LEU A 112 -3.48 -7.38 2.50
N PHE A 113 -2.42 -6.59 2.65
CA PHE A 113 -2.47 -5.15 2.50
C PHE A 113 -1.38 -4.69 1.54
N SER A 114 -1.73 -3.82 0.60
CA SER A 114 -0.82 -3.37 -0.45
C SER A 114 -0.94 -1.88 -0.72
N LEU A 115 0.16 -1.30 -1.19
CA LEU A 115 0.21 0.01 -1.83
C LEU A 115 1.21 -0.01 -2.99
N ARG A 116 1.09 0.95 -3.91
CA ARG A 116 2.14 1.28 -4.87
C ARG A 116 2.73 2.66 -4.53
N THR A 117 4.02 2.83 -4.72
CA THR A 117 4.66 4.11 -4.41
C THR A 117 6.02 4.28 -5.08
N GLN A 118 6.38 5.52 -5.37
CA GLN A 118 7.75 5.97 -5.62
C GLN A 118 8.39 6.57 -4.36
N ASN A 119 7.63 6.71 -3.27
CA ASN A 119 8.06 7.40 -2.06
C ASN A 119 8.60 6.42 -1.03
N ILE A 120 9.92 6.47 -0.77
CA ILE A 120 10.59 5.64 0.23
C ILE A 120 9.96 5.77 1.63
N LYS A 121 9.55 6.96 2.04
CA LYS A 121 8.95 7.17 3.37
C LYS A 121 7.61 6.45 3.50
N MET A 122 6.80 6.43 2.43
CA MET A 122 5.54 5.70 2.39
C MET A 122 5.77 4.19 2.44
N ALA A 123 6.71 3.68 1.63
CA ALA A 123 7.09 2.27 1.64
C ALA A 123 7.58 1.82 3.03
N LEU A 124 8.49 2.58 3.63
CA LEU A 124 9.00 2.31 4.99
C LEU A 124 7.91 2.42 6.05
N SER A 125 6.99 3.39 5.93
CA SER A 125 5.87 3.53 6.89
C SER A 125 5.00 2.27 6.89
N MET A 126 4.69 1.72 5.72
CA MET A 126 3.94 0.47 5.61
C MET A 126 4.72 -0.72 6.16
N LEU A 127 5.99 -0.89 5.76
CA LEU A 127 6.83 -1.97 6.23
C LEU A 127 7.05 -1.95 7.75
N ASN A 128 7.13 -0.75 8.36
CA ASN A 128 7.28 -0.57 9.79
C ASN A 128 5.96 -0.81 10.54
N LEU A 129 4.82 -0.40 9.98
CA LEU A 129 3.51 -0.66 10.54
C LEU A 129 3.27 -2.17 10.68
N PHE A 130 3.73 -2.95 9.70
CA PHE A 130 3.59 -4.40 9.65
C PHE A 130 4.92 -5.12 9.90
N LYS A 131 5.75 -4.62 10.83
CA LYS A 131 7.06 -5.22 11.14
C LYS A 131 6.98 -6.70 11.56
N ASP A 132 5.90 -7.09 12.23
CA ASP A 132 5.61 -8.45 12.68
C ASP A 132 4.71 -9.21 11.71
N THR A 133 5.04 -9.24 10.43
CA THR A 133 4.24 -9.86 9.38
C THR A 133 4.77 -11.23 8.97
N LEU A 134 3.89 -12.05 8.37
CA LEU A 134 4.25 -13.31 7.74
C LEU A 134 4.97 -13.08 6.41
N LEU A 135 4.57 -12.02 5.69
CA LEU A 135 5.11 -11.66 4.39
C LEU A 135 5.39 -10.16 4.33
N LYS A 136 6.48 -9.81 3.69
CA LYS A 136 6.80 -8.46 3.20
C LYS A 136 7.34 -8.58 1.78
N MET A 137 6.76 -7.85 0.84
CA MET A 137 7.30 -7.72 -0.51
C MET A 137 7.68 -6.25 -0.75
N PRO A 138 8.86 -5.94 -1.25
CA PRO A 138 9.94 -6.87 -1.65
C PRO A 138 10.63 -7.55 -0.45
N SER A 139 10.81 -8.86 -0.51
CA SER A 139 11.45 -9.63 0.56
C SER A 139 12.05 -10.94 0.06
N LYS A 140 13.21 -11.31 0.62
CA LYS A 140 13.89 -12.58 0.36
C LYS A 140 13.31 -13.80 1.11
N LYS A 141 12.24 -13.63 1.90
CA LYS A 141 11.73 -14.68 2.82
C LYS A 141 10.59 -15.54 2.27
N ILE A 142 10.17 -15.31 1.02
CA ILE A 142 9.09 -16.09 0.39
C ILE A 142 9.69 -17.14 -0.53
N SER A 143 9.04 -18.32 -0.62
CA SER A 143 9.41 -19.26 -1.68
C SER A 143 9.09 -18.62 -3.04
N ARG A 144 9.98 -18.80 -4.03
CA ARG A 144 9.77 -18.27 -5.40
C ARG A 144 8.44 -18.74 -6.00
N VAL A 145 8.02 -19.97 -5.70
CA VAL A 145 6.74 -20.54 -6.18
C VAL A 145 5.54 -19.79 -5.60
N SER A 146 5.54 -19.50 -4.28
CA SER A 146 4.45 -18.76 -3.65
C SER A 146 4.40 -17.31 -4.11
N LEU A 147 5.56 -16.70 -4.37
CA LEU A 147 5.65 -15.35 -4.90
C LEU A 147 5.07 -15.27 -6.31
N ASN A 148 5.44 -16.17 -7.21
CA ASN A 148 4.93 -16.17 -8.58
C ASN A 148 3.40 -16.32 -8.63
N LYS A 149 2.84 -17.21 -7.81
CA LYS A 149 1.39 -17.39 -7.73
C LYS A 149 0.66 -16.17 -7.16
N LEU A 150 1.26 -15.48 -6.19
CA LEU A 150 0.72 -14.21 -5.71
C LEU A 150 0.73 -13.15 -6.83
N ILE A 151 1.84 -13.02 -7.54
CA ILE A 151 1.98 -12.09 -8.67
C ILE A 151 0.96 -12.39 -9.77
N GLU A 152 0.79 -13.66 -10.14
CA GLU A 152 -0.24 -14.09 -11.10
C GLU A 152 -1.64 -13.68 -10.64
N SER A 153 -1.95 -13.86 -9.36
CA SER A 153 -3.25 -13.47 -8.79
C SER A 153 -3.44 -11.95 -8.76
N LEU A 154 -2.37 -11.18 -8.57
CA LEU A 154 -2.42 -9.71 -8.57
C LEU A 154 -2.60 -9.14 -9.98
N ARG A 155 -2.02 -9.77 -11.00
CA ARG A 155 -2.07 -9.29 -12.39
C ARG A 155 -3.47 -9.19 -13.00
N VAL A 156 -4.49 -9.76 -12.38
CA VAL A 156 -5.90 -9.62 -12.79
C VAL A 156 -6.57 -8.37 -12.21
N ILE A 157 -5.86 -7.62 -11.37
CA ILE A 157 -6.37 -6.44 -10.67
C ILE A 157 -5.57 -5.22 -11.13
N GLU A 158 -6.25 -4.17 -11.59
CA GLU A 158 -5.63 -2.88 -11.71
C GLU A 158 -5.23 -2.37 -10.30
N PRO A 159 -4.04 -1.81 -10.10
CA PRO A 159 -3.01 -1.43 -11.09
C PRO A 159 -1.86 -2.43 -11.23
N PHE A 160 -2.03 -3.70 -10.89
CA PHE A 160 -0.96 -4.68 -10.82
C PHE A 160 -0.73 -5.46 -12.12
N TYR A 161 -1.37 -5.07 -13.25
CA TYR A 161 -1.27 -5.82 -14.52
C TYR A 161 0.18 -6.09 -14.95
N ASP A 162 1.06 -5.10 -14.79
CA ASP A 162 2.46 -5.16 -15.20
C ASP A 162 3.44 -5.30 -14.02
N ILE A 163 3.02 -5.94 -12.92
CA ILE A 163 3.89 -6.20 -11.78
C ILE A 163 4.90 -7.31 -12.11
N ASP A 164 6.16 -7.09 -11.76
CA ASP A 164 7.22 -8.08 -11.89
C ASP A 164 7.51 -8.84 -10.57
N GLU A 165 8.42 -9.81 -10.63
CA GLU A 165 8.83 -10.64 -9.49
C GLU A 165 9.56 -9.87 -8.37
N LYS A 166 9.96 -8.62 -8.63
CA LYS A 166 10.57 -7.72 -7.64
C LYS A 166 9.54 -6.79 -7.01
N GLY A 167 8.27 -6.84 -7.46
CA GLY A 167 7.22 -5.93 -7.04
C GLY A 167 7.26 -4.59 -7.76
N ILE A 168 7.94 -4.50 -8.91
CA ILE A 168 7.96 -3.29 -9.73
C ILE A 168 6.75 -3.32 -10.66
N ILE A 169 5.95 -2.25 -10.63
CA ILE A 169 4.83 -2.03 -11.54
C ILE A 169 5.31 -1.05 -12.61
N LYS A 170 5.28 -1.50 -13.86
CA LYS A 170 5.77 -0.73 -14.99
C LYS A 170 4.75 0.33 -15.46
N ASN A 171 5.28 1.48 -15.88
CA ASN A 171 4.52 2.55 -16.55
C ASN A 171 3.23 2.96 -15.83
N CYS A 172 3.20 2.90 -14.49
CA CYS A 172 1.99 3.19 -13.72
C CYS A 172 1.79 4.68 -13.43
N TYR A 173 2.77 5.52 -13.74
CA TYR A 173 2.69 6.97 -13.66
C TYR A 173 3.01 7.60 -15.00
N GLN A 174 2.39 8.74 -15.31
CA GLN A 174 2.72 9.51 -16.51
C GLN A 174 4.07 10.21 -16.37
N ASN A 175 4.46 10.56 -15.14
CA ASN A 175 5.69 11.29 -14.83
C ASN A 175 6.27 10.80 -13.50
N GLN A 176 7.56 11.06 -13.31
CA GLN A 176 8.20 10.84 -12.00
C GLN A 176 7.63 11.81 -10.96
N LEU A 177 6.99 11.27 -9.92
CA LEU A 177 6.39 12.05 -8.83
C LEU A 177 7.39 12.42 -7.73
N TYR A 178 8.50 11.67 -7.61
CA TYR A 178 9.49 11.86 -6.56
C TYR A 178 10.90 11.99 -7.14
N PRO A 179 11.72 12.94 -6.67
CA PRO A 179 12.98 13.29 -7.30
C PRO A 179 14.07 12.22 -7.16
N ASN A 180 13.96 11.33 -6.18
CA ASN A 180 15.02 10.36 -5.89
C ASN A 180 14.49 8.91 -5.77
N LEU A 181 14.25 8.26 -6.91
CA LEU A 181 13.80 6.87 -6.98
C LEU A 181 14.84 5.89 -6.41
N ASN A 182 16.13 6.25 -6.45
CA ASN A 182 17.20 5.41 -5.92
C ASN A 182 17.13 5.21 -4.40
N ASP A 183 16.41 6.06 -3.68
CA ASP A 183 16.20 5.87 -2.23
C ASP A 183 15.49 4.54 -1.93
N LEU A 184 14.67 4.04 -2.85
CA LEU A 184 13.98 2.76 -2.70
C LEU A 184 14.95 1.55 -2.65
N LYS A 185 16.19 1.70 -3.13
CA LYS A 185 17.25 0.70 -2.97
C LYS A 185 17.62 0.43 -1.50
N GLN A 186 17.25 1.32 -0.59
CA GLN A 186 17.40 1.11 0.85
C GLN A 186 16.50 -0.02 1.37
N ILE A 187 15.38 -0.31 0.68
CA ILE A 187 14.49 -1.43 1.00
C ILE A 187 15.10 -2.74 0.48
N ASP A 188 15.47 -2.75 -0.80
CA ASP A 188 16.18 -3.84 -1.44
C ASP A 188 17.07 -3.28 -2.56
N SER A 189 18.36 -3.61 -2.53
CA SER A 189 19.36 -3.12 -3.49
C SER A 189 19.08 -3.51 -4.95
N SER A 190 18.24 -4.52 -5.18
CA SER A 190 17.84 -4.96 -6.52
C SER A 190 16.70 -4.10 -7.13
N ILE A 191 16.08 -3.21 -6.35
CA ILE A 191 15.05 -2.30 -6.85
C ILE A 191 15.70 -1.26 -7.75
N ASN A 192 15.21 -1.18 -8.98
CA ASN A 192 15.61 -0.17 -9.95
C ASN A 192 14.36 0.29 -10.70
N LEU A 193 13.84 1.47 -10.33
CA LEU A 193 12.67 2.07 -10.95
C LEU A 193 13.07 3.03 -12.04
N GLU A 194 12.38 2.94 -13.18
CA GLU A 194 12.35 3.99 -14.18
C GLU A 194 11.38 5.12 -13.75
N PRO A 195 11.44 6.31 -14.34
CA PRO A 195 10.63 7.47 -13.91
C PRO A 195 9.13 7.22 -13.80
N ASN A 196 8.59 6.35 -14.65
CA ASN A 196 7.15 6.04 -14.69
C ASN A 196 6.77 4.78 -13.88
N ASP A 197 7.75 4.08 -13.32
CA ASP A 197 7.51 2.86 -12.54
C ASP A 197 7.12 3.18 -11.09
N SER A 198 6.58 2.19 -10.40
CA SER A 198 6.39 2.24 -8.94
C SER A 198 6.76 0.93 -8.28
N LEU A 199 6.97 0.98 -6.97
CA LEU A 199 7.16 -0.19 -6.13
C LEU A 199 5.82 -0.57 -5.49
N ALA A 200 5.39 -1.82 -5.68
CA ALA A 200 4.34 -2.42 -4.88
C ALA A 200 4.92 -2.91 -3.56
N VAL A 201 4.38 -2.43 -2.45
CA VAL A 201 4.67 -2.96 -1.11
C VAL A 201 3.47 -3.79 -0.69
N ILE A 202 3.69 -5.08 -0.45
CA ILE A 202 2.63 -6.03 -0.09
C ILE A 202 3.02 -6.71 1.22
N VAL A 203 2.08 -6.77 2.15
CA VAL A 203 2.29 -7.38 3.46
C VAL A 203 1.15 -8.34 3.79
N GLN A 204 1.47 -9.46 4.42
CA GLN A 204 0.51 -10.36 5.05
C GLN A 204 0.67 -10.25 6.56
N PRO A 205 -0.28 -9.64 7.29
CA PRO A 205 -0.24 -9.57 8.74
C PRO A 205 -0.28 -10.95 9.40
N LYS A 206 0.33 -11.09 10.58
CA LYS A 206 0.25 -12.33 11.36
C LYS A 206 -1.18 -12.69 11.81
N THR A 207 -2.04 -11.68 11.89
CA THR A 207 -3.46 -11.81 12.24
C THR A 207 -4.32 -12.28 11.08
N SER A 208 -3.78 -12.38 9.87
CA SER A 208 -4.49 -12.92 8.72
C SER A 208 -5.03 -14.33 9.05
N LYS A 209 -6.31 -14.55 8.75
CA LYS A 209 -6.97 -15.84 8.94
C LYS A 209 -6.48 -16.88 7.93
N SER A 210 -6.05 -16.42 6.75
CA SER A 210 -5.60 -17.26 5.64
C SER A 210 -4.09 -17.43 5.68
N LYS A 211 -3.59 -18.66 5.70
CA LYS A 211 -2.16 -18.95 5.51
C LYS A 211 -1.81 -18.97 4.02
N ILE A 212 -2.01 -17.85 3.35
CA ILE A 212 -1.90 -17.70 1.90
C ILE A 212 -0.46 -17.99 1.44
N LEU A 213 0.50 -17.55 2.23
CA LEU A 213 1.92 -17.65 1.91
C LEU A 213 2.63 -18.40 3.03
N LEU A 214 3.10 -19.60 2.74
CA LEU A 214 3.91 -20.34 3.69
C LEU A 214 5.32 -19.73 3.72
N PRO A 215 5.88 -19.50 4.93
CA PRO A 215 7.28 -19.07 5.03
C PRO A 215 8.18 -20.13 4.39
N TYR A 216 9.25 -19.68 3.74
CA TYR A 216 10.29 -20.55 3.22
C TYR A 216 10.82 -21.42 4.37
N LYS A 217 10.51 -22.73 4.38
CA LYS A 217 11.17 -23.67 5.26
C LYS A 217 12.59 -23.85 4.72
N GLN A 218 13.59 -23.29 5.42
CA GLN A 218 14.96 -23.74 5.21
C GLN A 218 14.96 -25.27 5.39
N LYS A 219 15.26 -26.02 4.33
CA LYS A 219 15.63 -27.42 4.48
C LYS A 219 16.92 -27.41 5.32
N ASN A 220 16.80 -27.84 6.57
CA ASN A 220 17.98 -28.23 7.33
C ASN A 220 18.63 -29.39 6.57
N ASN A 221 19.67 -29.11 5.82
CA ASN A 221 20.59 -30.11 5.33
C ASN A 221 21.35 -30.64 6.55
N GLN A 222 20.73 -31.53 7.30
CA GLN A 222 21.46 -32.51 8.09
C GLN A 222 21.86 -33.61 7.08
N GLU A 223 22.96 -33.39 6.38
CA GLU A 223 23.73 -34.48 5.85
C GLU A 223 24.26 -35.27 7.05
N THR A 224 23.64 -36.38 7.26
CA THR A 224 24.18 -37.46 8.14
C THR A 224 25.45 -37.93 7.46
N GLU A 225 26.60 -37.48 7.96
CA GLU A 225 27.87 -38.15 7.71
C GLU A 225 27.71 -39.61 8.16
N GLY A 226 27.59 -40.50 7.18
CA GLY A 226 27.62 -41.93 7.37
C GLY A 226 28.97 -42.34 7.96
N LYS A 227 28.96 -42.73 9.21
CA LYS A 227 30.07 -43.46 9.80
C LYS A 227 30.18 -44.81 9.08
N THR A 228 31.13 -44.92 8.19
CA THR A 228 31.67 -46.22 7.72
C THR A 228 32.63 -46.75 8.79
N LYS A 229 32.28 -47.87 9.34
CA LYS A 229 33.20 -48.74 10.05
C LYS A 229 33.94 -49.65 9.08
#